data_26aa611ad53744776baa946a7cd32c0a
#
_entry.id   26aa611ad53744776baa946a7cd32c0a
#
_cell.length_a   1.000
_cell.length_b   1.000
_cell.length_c   1.000
_cell.angle_alpha   90.00
_cell.angle_beta   90.00
_cell.angle_gamma   90.00
#
_symmetry.space_group_name_H-M   'P 1'
#
loop_
_entity.id
_entity.type
_entity.pdbx_description
1 polymer ?
#
loop_
_entity_poly.entity_id
_entity_poly.type
_entity_poly.pdbx_seq_one_letter_code
_entity_poly.pdbx_strand_id
1 'polypeptide(L)'
;KSFSNDYEIIKTNMLNLSFIDKKTNERFDLVFDGELKVTIDTFIDLGTAFIIALILIFLLMVVYYKNFALSGAIVLSSFISIIGVIFAHIIMDIFTKDTFYLTATSLIGFIALIGINSRNSTLIIDFAKQLVVENNLGVNEAIAKAAATRSKPIILTVLVLVFASSLIANDAVFGGLG
;
A
#
# COMPACT_ATOMS: atom_id res chain seq x y z
N LYS A 1 20.63 -18.93 -30.67
CA LYS A 1 20.71 -20.41 -30.79
C LYS A 1 22.00 -21.03 -30.22
N SER A 2 23.04 -20.25 -29.89
CA SER A 2 24.35 -20.76 -29.47
C SER A 2 24.50 -20.89 -27.97
N PHE A 3 23.84 -20.07 -27.17
CA PHE A 3 24.08 -19.97 -25.72
C PHE A 3 23.69 -21.27 -24.93
N SER A 4 22.65 -21.96 -25.35
CA SER A 4 22.11 -23.13 -24.64
C SER A 4 22.97 -24.39 -24.75
N ASN A 5 23.86 -24.50 -25.74
CA ASN A 5 24.65 -25.71 -25.97
C ASN A 5 25.95 -25.71 -25.16
N ASP A 6 26.55 -24.57 -24.91
CA ASP A 6 27.87 -24.45 -24.28
C ASP A 6 27.78 -24.12 -22.77
N TYR A 7 26.61 -23.63 -22.28
CA TYR A 7 26.41 -23.22 -20.89
C TYR A 7 25.28 -23.96 -20.22
N GLU A 8 25.42 -24.23 -18.94
CA GLU A 8 24.38 -24.81 -18.08
C GLU A 8 23.94 -23.81 -17.02
N ILE A 9 22.64 -23.53 -16.95
CA ILE A 9 22.06 -22.61 -15.96
C ILE A 9 21.92 -23.36 -14.64
N ILE A 10 22.61 -22.90 -13.59
CA ILE A 10 22.58 -23.53 -12.26
C ILE A 10 21.54 -22.85 -11.37
N LYS A 11 21.44 -21.52 -11.41
CA LYS A 11 20.57 -20.74 -10.55
C LYS A 11 20.06 -19.52 -11.29
N THR A 12 18.76 -19.31 -11.21
CA THR A 12 18.10 -18.12 -11.75
C THR A 12 17.31 -17.47 -10.64
N ASN A 13 17.67 -16.24 -10.30
CA ASN A 13 16.88 -15.33 -9.46
C ASN A 13 16.50 -14.12 -10.29
N MET A 14 15.60 -13.24 -9.79
CA MET A 14 15.20 -12.02 -10.50
C MET A 14 16.39 -11.13 -10.90
N LEU A 15 17.47 -11.15 -10.11
CA LEU A 15 18.63 -10.27 -10.29
C LEU A 15 19.93 -10.99 -10.64
N ASN A 16 19.99 -12.32 -10.56
CA ASN A 16 21.21 -13.08 -10.74
C ASN A 16 20.96 -14.29 -11.63
N LEU A 17 21.80 -14.47 -12.62
CA LEU A 17 21.85 -15.65 -13.47
C LEU A 17 23.24 -16.30 -13.33
N SER A 18 23.30 -17.50 -12.72
CA SER A 18 24.54 -18.26 -12.60
C SER A 18 24.56 -19.40 -13.63
N PHE A 19 25.62 -19.48 -14.41
CA PHE A 19 25.82 -20.54 -15.38
C PHE A 19 27.26 -21.07 -15.37
N ILE A 20 27.42 -22.33 -15.78
CA ILE A 20 28.74 -22.97 -15.93
C ILE A 20 29.00 -23.16 -17.42
N ASP A 21 30.22 -22.83 -17.84
CA ASP A 21 30.74 -23.24 -19.15
C ASP A 21 31.07 -24.74 -19.11
N LYS A 22 30.42 -25.51 -19.95
CA LYS A 22 30.59 -26.95 -20.02
C LYS A 22 31.98 -27.40 -20.48
N LYS A 23 32.74 -26.47 -21.12
CA LYS A 23 34.07 -26.77 -21.64
C LYS A 23 35.18 -26.50 -20.63
N THR A 24 35.05 -25.38 -19.90
CA THR A 24 36.07 -24.94 -18.94
C THR A 24 35.71 -25.28 -17.50
N ASN A 25 34.44 -25.66 -17.24
CA ASN A 25 33.87 -25.88 -15.91
C ASN A 25 33.96 -24.58 -15.01
N GLU A 26 34.12 -23.44 -15.64
CA GLU A 26 34.15 -22.15 -14.93
C GLU A 26 32.73 -21.65 -14.67
N ARG A 27 32.55 -21.08 -13.48
CA ARG A 27 31.27 -20.48 -13.09
C ARG A 27 31.27 -19.00 -13.39
N PHE A 28 30.22 -18.56 -14.06
CA PHE A 28 29.95 -17.16 -14.34
C PHE A 28 28.66 -16.76 -13.65
N ASP A 29 28.70 -15.59 -12.98
CA ASP A 29 27.55 -14.99 -12.36
C ASP A 29 27.24 -13.67 -13.05
N LEU A 30 26.13 -13.63 -13.81
CA LEU A 30 25.56 -12.41 -14.35
C LEU A 30 24.69 -11.79 -13.27
N VAL A 31 25.12 -10.65 -12.75
CA VAL A 31 24.40 -9.87 -11.75
C VAL A 31 23.81 -8.64 -12.44
N PHE A 32 22.49 -8.52 -12.43
CA PHE A 32 21.85 -7.26 -12.81
C PHE A 32 22.01 -6.28 -11.65
N ASP A 33 22.89 -5.30 -11.85
CA ASP A 33 23.17 -4.24 -10.89
C ASP A 33 22.68 -2.88 -11.42
N GLY A 34 22.80 -1.82 -10.63
CA GLY A 34 22.37 -0.48 -10.99
C GLY A 34 20.93 -0.18 -10.61
N GLU A 35 20.24 0.64 -11.41
CA GLU A 35 18.91 1.16 -11.12
C GLU A 35 17.86 0.06 -10.93
N LEU A 36 17.89 -0.99 -11.75
CA LEU A 36 16.95 -2.11 -11.65
C LEU A 36 17.05 -2.83 -10.31
N LYS A 37 18.27 -3.08 -9.83
CA LYS A 37 18.50 -3.72 -8.53
C LYS A 37 17.98 -2.85 -7.39
N VAL A 38 18.33 -1.57 -7.38
CA VAL A 38 17.86 -0.61 -6.37
C VAL A 38 16.34 -0.54 -6.34
N THR A 39 15.71 -0.52 -7.51
CA THR A 39 14.24 -0.53 -7.62
C THR A 39 13.64 -1.78 -7.01
N ILE A 40 14.13 -2.97 -7.37
CA ILE A 40 13.60 -4.26 -6.85
C ILE A 40 13.83 -4.37 -5.35
N ASP A 41 15.02 -4.05 -4.86
CA ASP A 41 15.35 -4.09 -3.43
C ASP A 41 14.43 -3.14 -2.65
N THR A 42 14.22 -1.92 -3.16
CA THR A 42 13.31 -0.94 -2.55
C THR A 42 11.86 -1.44 -2.52
N PHE A 43 11.39 -2.09 -3.60
CA PHE A 43 10.05 -2.69 -3.61
C PHE A 43 9.90 -3.82 -2.58
N ILE A 44 10.91 -4.65 -2.42
CA ILE A 44 10.91 -5.74 -1.43
C ILE A 44 10.91 -5.16 -0.01
N ASP A 45 11.77 -4.18 0.25
CA ASP A 45 11.89 -3.56 1.58
C ASP A 45 10.62 -2.82 1.96
N LEU A 46 10.08 -1.99 1.07
CA LEU A 46 8.83 -1.25 1.31
C LEU A 46 7.61 -2.18 1.36
N GLY A 47 7.57 -3.22 0.52
CA GLY A 47 6.53 -4.26 0.58
C GLY A 47 6.54 -5.02 1.90
N THR A 48 7.73 -5.35 2.40
CA THR A 48 7.90 -5.98 3.72
C THR A 48 7.46 -5.04 4.84
N ALA A 49 7.88 -3.77 4.79
CA ALA A 49 7.45 -2.75 5.74
C ALA A 49 5.92 -2.56 5.74
N PHE A 50 5.29 -2.60 4.56
CA PHE A 50 3.85 -2.53 4.40
C PHE A 50 3.12 -3.68 5.11
N ILE A 51 3.59 -4.93 4.93
CA ILE A 51 3.01 -6.10 5.61
C ILE A 51 3.17 -5.98 7.13
N ILE A 52 4.36 -5.58 7.59
CA ILE A 52 4.62 -5.36 9.02
C ILE A 52 3.69 -4.28 9.57
N ALA A 53 3.52 -3.17 8.87
CA ALA A 53 2.62 -2.09 9.27
C ALA A 53 1.17 -2.58 9.40
N LEU A 54 0.67 -3.38 8.45
CA LEU A 54 -0.66 -3.99 8.53
C LEU A 54 -0.84 -4.85 9.76
N ILE A 55 0.14 -5.71 10.07
CA ILE A 55 0.12 -6.58 11.25
C ILE A 55 0.11 -5.74 12.52
N LEU A 56 0.96 -4.71 12.61
CA LEU A 56 1.03 -3.83 13.78
C LEU A 56 -0.27 -3.05 13.98
N ILE A 57 -0.85 -2.51 12.92
CA ILE A 57 -2.15 -1.82 12.98
C ILE A 57 -3.23 -2.79 13.46
N PHE A 58 -3.28 -4.00 12.89
CA PHE A 58 -4.22 -5.03 13.32
C PHE A 58 -4.09 -5.36 14.81
N LEU A 59 -2.86 -5.64 15.28
CA LEU A 59 -2.60 -5.95 16.68
C LEU A 59 -2.99 -4.79 17.61
N LEU A 60 -2.62 -3.56 17.24
CA LEU A 60 -2.99 -2.37 17.98
C LEU A 60 -4.52 -2.22 18.09
N MET A 61 -5.25 -2.44 16.99
CA MET A 61 -6.72 -2.39 16.98
C MET A 61 -7.33 -3.51 17.81
N VAL A 62 -6.75 -4.73 17.80
CA VAL A 62 -7.19 -5.84 18.64
C VAL A 62 -7.04 -5.50 20.13
N VAL A 63 -5.90 -4.93 20.52
CA VAL A 63 -5.66 -4.50 21.91
C VAL A 63 -6.63 -3.39 22.32
N TYR A 64 -6.86 -2.42 21.43
CA TYR A 64 -7.72 -1.27 21.69
C TYR A 64 -9.20 -1.66 21.81
N TYR A 65 -9.72 -2.42 20.86
CA TYR A 65 -11.13 -2.81 20.84
C TYR A 65 -11.45 -4.09 21.62
N LYS A 66 -10.45 -4.89 21.94
CA LYS A 66 -10.59 -6.22 22.54
C LYS A 66 -11.52 -7.14 21.72
N ASN A 67 -11.55 -6.94 20.40
CA ASN A 67 -12.43 -7.65 19.49
C ASN A 67 -11.74 -7.88 18.14
N PHE A 68 -11.46 -9.14 17.81
CA PHE A 68 -10.80 -9.54 16.58
C PHE A 68 -11.62 -9.22 15.33
N ALA A 69 -12.94 -9.44 15.39
CA ALA A 69 -13.81 -9.24 14.23
C ALA A 69 -13.87 -7.75 13.84
N LEU A 70 -14.01 -6.86 14.82
CA LEU A 70 -14.05 -5.42 14.59
C LEU A 70 -12.72 -4.90 14.07
N SER A 71 -11.62 -5.35 14.65
CA SER A 71 -10.26 -4.98 14.22
C SER A 71 -9.97 -5.49 12.80
N GLY A 72 -10.39 -6.72 12.49
CA GLY A 72 -10.29 -7.29 11.16
C GLY A 72 -11.09 -6.50 10.12
N ALA A 73 -12.30 -6.06 10.47
CA ALA A 73 -13.13 -5.24 9.58
C ALA A 73 -12.48 -3.88 9.27
N ILE A 74 -11.82 -3.24 10.25
CA ILE A 74 -11.09 -1.98 10.04
C ILE A 74 -9.92 -2.18 9.08
N VAL A 75 -9.11 -3.22 9.28
CA VAL A 75 -7.98 -3.51 8.39
C VAL A 75 -8.47 -3.91 7.01
N LEU A 76 -9.54 -4.72 6.92
CA LEU A 76 -10.13 -5.11 5.64
C LEU A 76 -10.65 -3.91 4.84
N SER A 77 -11.22 -2.91 5.51
CA SER A 77 -11.65 -1.66 4.85
C SER A 77 -10.49 -0.92 4.18
N SER A 78 -9.26 -1.08 4.71
CA SER A 78 -8.06 -0.46 4.15
C SER A 78 -7.65 -1.08 2.81
N PHE A 79 -7.94 -2.37 2.58
CA PHE A 79 -7.72 -3.00 1.27
C PHE A 79 -8.63 -2.44 0.18
N ILE A 80 -9.84 -2.02 0.53
CA ILE A 80 -10.74 -1.34 -0.41
C ILE A 80 -10.11 -0.02 -0.88
N SER A 81 -9.43 0.70 0.01
CA SER A 81 -8.71 1.93 -0.35
C SER A 81 -7.57 1.66 -1.35
N ILE A 82 -6.85 0.54 -1.22
CA ILE A 82 -5.81 0.16 -2.18
C ILE A 82 -6.41 -0.07 -3.57
N ILE A 83 -7.57 -0.74 -3.66
CA ILE A 83 -8.28 -0.93 -4.92
C ILE A 83 -8.61 0.44 -5.55
N GLY A 84 -9.02 1.41 -4.73
CA GLY A 84 -9.27 2.78 -5.19
C GLY A 84 -8.03 3.45 -5.81
N VAL A 85 -6.85 3.26 -5.22
CA VAL A 85 -5.59 3.79 -5.76
C VAL A 85 -5.23 3.14 -7.09
N ILE A 86 -5.34 1.80 -7.19
CA ILE A 86 -5.09 1.10 -8.45
C ILE A 86 -6.04 1.60 -9.55
N PHE A 87 -7.30 1.80 -9.21
CA PHE A 87 -8.29 2.33 -10.15
C PHE A 87 -7.95 3.77 -10.59
N ALA A 88 -7.46 4.61 -9.67
CA ALA A 88 -7.00 5.96 -9.99
C ALA A 88 -5.80 5.94 -10.96
N HIS A 89 -4.81 5.04 -10.77
CA HIS A 89 -3.69 4.88 -11.70
C HIS A 89 -4.18 4.49 -13.10
N ILE A 90 -5.13 3.55 -13.21
CA ILE A 90 -5.72 3.16 -14.50
C ILE A 90 -6.42 4.34 -15.18
N ILE A 91 -7.15 5.15 -14.40
CA ILE A 91 -7.80 6.34 -14.96
C ILE A 91 -6.75 7.34 -15.46
N MET A 92 -5.70 7.58 -14.69
CA MET A 92 -4.62 8.49 -15.09
C MET A 92 -3.92 8.00 -16.37
N ASP A 93 -3.66 6.71 -16.52
CA ASP A 93 -3.11 6.12 -17.76
C ASP A 93 -3.99 6.38 -18.99
N ILE A 94 -5.32 6.42 -18.82
CA ILE A 94 -6.25 6.71 -19.92
C ILE A 94 -6.20 8.18 -20.31
N PHE A 95 -6.04 9.10 -19.36
CA PHE A 95 -6.07 10.55 -19.59
C PHE A 95 -4.71 11.14 -19.94
N THR A 96 -3.62 10.50 -19.52
CA THR A 96 -2.24 10.92 -19.83
C THR A 96 -1.65 10.03 -20.90
N LYS A 97 -0.83 10.60 -21.78
CA LYS A 97 -0.10 9.84 -22.81
C LYS A 97 1.11 9.07 -22.23
N ASP A 98 1.46 9.36 -21.00
CA ASP A 98 2.58 8.76 -20.29
C ASP A 98 2.04 7.65 -19.38
N THR A 99 2.70 6.50 -19.35
CA THR A 99 2.30 5.37 -18.51
C THR A 99 2.64 5.67 -17.04
N PHE A 100 1.62 5.74 -16.19
CA PHE A 100 1.78 5.91 -14.76
C PHE A 100 2.14 4.58 -14.10
N TYR A 101 3.43 4.33 -13.94
CA TYR A 101 3.90 3.12 -13.27
C TYR A 101 3.70 3.21 -11.75
N LEU A 102 3.31 2.09 -11.15
CA LEU A 102 3.35 1.95 -9.70
C LEU A 102 4.83 1.98 -9.27
N THR A 103 5.23 3.04 -8.62
CA THR A 103 6.62 3.25 -8.17
C THR A 103 6.82 2.78 -6.72
N ALA A 104 8.08 2.66 -6.29
CA ALA A 104 8.39 2.37 -4.89
C ALA A 104 7.82 3.45 -3.94
N THR A 105 7.77 4.70 -4.37
CA THR A 105 7.15 5.80 -3.60
C THR A 105 5.65 5.63 -3.43
N SER A 106 4.95 4.99 -4.38
CA SER A 106 3.53 4.65 -4.25
C SER A 106 3.26 3.70 -3.07
N LEU A 107 4.19 2.79 -2.74
CA LEU A 107 4.07 1.92 -1.56
C LEU A 107 4.10 2.70 -0.25
N ILE A 108 4.89 3.78 -0.18
CA ILE A 108 4.90 4.69 0.96
C ILE A 108 3.53 5.37 1.08
N GLY A 109 2.95 5.81 -0.04
CA GLY A 109 1.59 6.35 -0.11
C GLY A 109 0.53 5.37 0.42
N PHE A 110 0.66 4.08 0.08
CA PHE A 110 -0.24 3.03 0.59
C PHE A 110 -0.16 2.88 2.12
N ILE A 111 1.05 2.89 2.69
CA ILE A 111 1.23 2.81 4.16
C ILE A 111 0.56 4.02 4.83
N ALA A 112 0.77 5.22 4.31
CA ALA A 112 0.15 6.43 4.82
C ALA A 112 -1.40 6.38 4.71
N LEU A 113 -1.92 5.94 3.56
CA LEU A 113 -3.35 5.80 3.31
C LEU A 113 -4.03 4.84 4.27
N ILE A 114 -3.40 3.69 4.55
CA ILE A 114 -3.92 2.72 5.53
C ILE A 114 -3.98 3.34 6.93
N GLY A 115 -2.95 4.08 7.32
CA GLY A 115 -2.93 4.78 8.61
C GLY A 115 -4.05 5.81 8.73
N ILE A 116 -4.30 6.61 7.69
CA ILE A 116 -5.39 7.59 7.64
C ILE A 116 -6.75 6.89 7.69
N ASN A 117 -6.93 5.82 6.90
CA ASN A 117 -8.19 5.09 6.84
C ASN A 117 -8.51 4.40 8.17
N SER A 118 -7.53 3.74 8.79
CA SER A 118 -7.69 3.11 10.12
C SER A 118 -8.08 4.14 11.19
N ARG A 119 -7.45 5.32 11.19
CA ARG A 119 -7.79 6.42 12.08
C ARG A 119 -9.23 6.90 11.86
N ASN A 120 -9.64 7.12 10.61
CA ASN A 120 -10.99 7.59 10.30
C ASN A 120 -12.06 6.59 10.72
N SER A 121 -11.82 5.29 10.46
CA SER A 121 -12.69 4.20 10.88
C SER A 121 -12.83 4.13 12.40
N THR A 122 -11.70 4.25 13.12
CA THR A 122 -11.68 4.27 14.59
C THR A 122 -12.53 5.42 15.14
N LEU A 123 -12.36 6.63 14.62
CA LEU A 123 -13.13 7.80 15.07
C LEU A 123 -14.65 7.65 14.88
N ILE A 124 -15.08 7.02 13.79
CA ILE A 124 -16.51 6.76 13.54
C ILE A 124 -17.03 5.71 14.52
N ILE A 125 -16.30 4.61 14.72
CA ILE A 125 -16.69 3.51 15.59
C ILE A 125 -16.76 3.97 17.05
N ASP A 126 -15.78 4.72 17.52
CA ASP A 126 -15.75 5.21 18.90
C ASP A 126 -16.90 6.17 19.16
N PHE A 127 -17.18 7.06 18.22
CA PHE A 127 -18.31 7.97 18.35
C PHE A 127 -19.65 7.23 18.27
N ALA A 128 -19.78 6.20 17.44
CA ALA A 128 -20.99 5.37 17.42
C ALA A 128 -21.18 4.64 18.75
N LYS A 129 -20.13 4.05 19.33
CA LYS A 129 -20.19 3.42 20.67
C LYS A 129 -20.62 4.42 21.73
N GLN A 130 -20.07 5.63 21.71
CA GLN A 130 -20.45 6.67 22.66
C GLN A 130 -21.96 7.02 22.56
N LEU A 131 -22.49 7.16 21.32
CA LEU A 131 -23.91 7.44 21.11
C LEU A 131 -24.81 6.31 21.59
N VAL A 132 -24.41 5.04 21.47
CA VAL A 132 -25.14 3.90 22.02
C VAL A 132 -25.20 3.97 23.55
N VAL A 133 -24.08 4.26 24.20
CA VAL A 133 -23.98 4.24 25.68
C VAL A 133 -24.61 5.48 26.30
N GLU A 134 -24.34 6.67 25.79
CA GLU A 134 -24.79 7.93 26.41
C GLU A 134 -26.24 8.30 26.04
N ASN A 135 -26.64 8.04 24.76
CA ASN A 135 -27.94 8.46 24.28
C ASN A 135 -28.94 7.30 24.13
N ASN A 136 -28.55 6.07 24.55
CA ASN A 136 -29.36 4.88 24.42
C ASN A 136 -29.93 4.64 22.99
N LEU A 137 -29.18 5.04 21.95
CA LEU A 137 -29.58 4.87 20.57
C LEU A 137 -29.42 3.43 20.11
N GLY A 138 -30.28 2.97 19.21
CA GLY A 138 -30.07 1.71 18.53
C GLY A 138 -28.77 1.70 17.74
N VAL A 139 -28.09 0.55 17.62
CA VAL A 139 -26.78 0.42 16.98
C VAL A 139 -26.77 1.01 15.56
N ASN A 140 -27.79 0.71 14.75
CA ASN A 140 -27.88 1.21 13.37
C ASN A 140 -28.05 2.73 13.31
N GLU A 141 -28.85 3.30 14.19
CA GLU A 141 -29.06 4.74 14.29
C GLU A 141 -27.80 5.46 14.78
N ALA A 142 -27.13 4.88 15.78
CA ALA A 142 -25.87 5.41 16.29
C ALA A 142 -24.77 5.44 15.20
N ILE A 143 -24.64 4.39 14.39
CA ILE A 143 -23.70 4.33 13.27
C ILE A 143 -24.03 5.41 12.22
N ALA A 144 -25.30 5.50 11.81
CA ALA A 144 -25.73 6.50 10.82
C ALA A 144 -25.44 7.92 11.31
N LYS A 145 -25.76 8.23 12.58
CA LYS A 145 -25.51 9.53 13.20
C LYS A 145 -24.03 9.82 13.37
N ALA A 146 -23.23 8.82 13.75
CA ALA A 146 -21.79 8.95 13.83
C ALA A 146 -21.15 9.25 12.48
N ALA A 147 -21.53 8.53 11.44
CA ALA A 147 -21.05 8.76 10.09
C ALA A 147 -21.43 10.15 9.59
N ALA A 148 -22.68 10.58 9.77
CA ALA A 148 -23.14 11.93 9.38
C ALA A 148 -22.38 13.04 10.10
N THR A 149 -22.14 12.89 11.41
CA THR A 149 -21.44 13.92 12.21
C THR A 149 -19.95 14.00 11.88
N ARG A 150 -19.30 12.83 11.66
CA ARG A 150 -17.87 12.77 11.37
C ARG A 150 -17.53 12.98 9.89
N SER A 151 -18.49 12.92 8.99
CA SER A 151 -18.26 13.13 7.55
C SER A 151 -17.65 14.51 7.25
N LYS A 152 -18.11 15.57 7.91
CA LYS A 152 -17.59 16.94 7.68
C LYS A 152 -16.09 17.08 7.95
N PRO A 153 -15.56 16.70 9.13
CA PRO A 153 -14.12 16.73 9.37
C PRO A 153 -13.32 15.80 8.43
N ILE A 154 -13.87 14.62 8.11
CA ILE A 154 -13.20 13.67 7.23
C ILE A 154 -13.08 14.25 5.81
N ILE A 155 -14.17 14.79 5.25
CA ILE A 155 -14.16 15.41 3.93
C ILE A 155 -13.15 16.57 3.89
N LEU A 156 -13.11 17.41 4.93
CA LEU A 156 -12.15 18.51 5.00
C LEU A 156 -10.71 18.00 4.98
N THR A 157 -10.41 16.94 5.76
CA THR A 157 -9.08 16.32 5.78
C THR A 157 -8.72 15.74 4.42
N VAL A 158 -9.66 15.06 3.75
CA VAL A 158 -9.45 14.50 2.41
C VAL A 158 -9.19 15.61 1.40
N LEU A 159 -9.95 16.70 1.42
CA LEU A 159 -9.71 17.85 0.52
C LEU A 159 -8.30 18.44 0.73
N VAL A 160 -7.89 18.66 1.97
CA VAL A 160 -6.53 19.14 2.27
C VAL A 160 -5.47 18.19 1.74
N LEU A 161 -5.66 16.88 1.94
CA LEU A 161 -4.73 15.85 1.41
C LEU A 161 -4.67 15.87 -0.12
N VAL A 162 -5.81 15.96 -0.81
CA VAL A 162 -5.87 16.04 -2.27
C VAL A 162 -5.14 17.28 -2.78
N PHE A 163 -5.33 18.44 -2.16
CA PHE A 163 -4.59 19.65 -2.54
C PHE A 163 -3.08 19.52 -2.26
N ALA A 164 -2.70 18.99 -1.11
CA ALA A 164 -1.29 18.79 -0.77
C ALA A 164 -0.61 17.79 -1.72
N SER A 165 -1.25 16.67 -2.01
CA SER A 165 -0.69 15.65 -2.90
C SER A 165 -0.67 16.09 -4.36
N SER A 166 -1.60 16.94 -4.81
CA SER A 166 -1.57 17.50 -6.17
C SER A 166 -0.31 18.34 -6.46
N LEU A 167 0.27 18.95 -5.42
CA LEU A 167 1.55 19.67 -5.56
C LEU A 167 2.72 18.72 -5.73
N ILE A 168 2.67 17.56 -5.09
CA ILE A 168 3.73 16.53 -5.13
C ILE A 168 3.60 15.68 -6.41
N ALA A 169 2.38 15.50 -6.93
CA ALA A 169 2.10 14.66 -8.10
C ALA A 169 2.88 15.05 -9.36
N ASN A 170 3.29 16.32 -9.48
CA ASN A 170 4.11 16.81 -10.60
C ASN A 170 5.63 16.66 -10.38
N ASP A 171 6.07 16.15 -9.24
CA ASP A 171 7.48 15.93 -8.95
C ASP A 171 7.96 14.63 -9.61
N ALA A 172 9.14 14.69 -10.28
CA ALA A 172 9.69 13.55 -11.03
C ALA A 172 10.06 12.35 -10.13
N VAL A 173 10.36 12.58 -8.85
CA VAL A 173 10.79 11.55 -7.88
C VAL A 173 9.63 11.13 -6.99
N PHE A 174 8.88 12.08 -6.49
CA PHE A 174 7.83 11.89 -5.48
C PHE A 174 6.43 11.84 -6.07
N GLY A 175 6.25 12.02 -7.37
CA GLY A 175 4.94 12.00 -8.03
C GLY A 175 4.12 10.74 -7.75
N GLY A 176 4.78 9.59 -7.58
CA GLY A 176 4.13 8.34 -7.20
C GLY A 176 3.57 8.29 -5.77
N LEU A 177 3.91 9.29 -4.92
CA LEU A 177 3.38 9.43 -3.56
C LEU A 177 2.06 10.22 -3.53
N GLY A 178 1.88 11.14 -4.46
CA GLY A 178 0.72 12.03 -4.58
C GLY A 178 -0.45 11.42 -5.29
#